data_efa936e7b9142e55ba00ae7e86b7b196
#
_entry.id   efa936e7b9142e55ba00ae7e86b7b196
#
_cell.length_a   1.000
_cell.length_b   1.000
_cell.length_c   1.000
_cell.angle_alpha   90.00
_cell.angle_beta   90.00
_cell.angle_gamma   90.00
#
_symmetry.space_group_name_H-M   'P 1'
#
loop_
_entity.id
_entity.type
_entity.pdbx_description
1 polymer ?
#
loop_
_entity_poly.entity_id
_entity_poly.type
_entity_poly.pdbx_seq_one_letter_code
_entity_poly.pdbx_strand_id
1 'polypeptide(L)'
;MTLLIDKAKHYKWQLSVLIIALLFVIFLWVLPLIISQQFQKWVLANGGEEVTVENVDFNIFTADFKIEGVVIKRSGYEPLLLPVLELKAKLWDLLDRRVVINRIKLEGVELTIDHSEPEAQHVGGILLANIASEEKSPADEESEPWTFNIQELSLSGFTVLLKHSNLNSKLLIKELNLTGLDSLPGSGAAQLKFQGELDNAALELEGELTPFSEEPGFKGNLSLQSLDLNPYLAFVTGSSSKQAGISIDTALHVQQLTSGKISVKQQGNILLSQLKLPEADMTLIAEKVKWDGSLDLTVDQAKHFQVKADGDFNLSGADLQLENKLDVLADTIAWQGDIDVNLSSERQLVSQLNGNFTTANFQFNSQEQDISLSNNMLNWRGDLNVKQNANQLEITANGKLLNEGHNLSSSTLDLN
;
A
#
# COMPACT_ATOMS: atom_id res chain seq x y z
N MET A 1 22.71 -74.65 22.99
CA MET A 1 23.55 -73.68 22.29
C MET A 1 22.73 -72.63 21.49
N THR A 2 21.62 -72.97 20.92
CA THR A 2 20.69 -72.06 20.15
C THR A 2 20.06 -70.99 21.04
N LEU A 3 19.64 -71.22 22.24
CA LEU A 3 19.02 -70.28 23.17
C LEU A 3 19.95 -69.13 23.63
N LEU A 4 21.27 -69.34 23.64
CA LEU A 4 22.25 -68.29 23.99
C LEU A 4 22.53 -67.36 22.84
N ILE A 5 22.40 -67.81 21.58
CA ILE A 5 22.60 -67.03 20.37
C ILE A 5 21.42 -66.11 20.14
N ASP A 6 20.19 -66.55 20.43
CA ASP A 6 18.96 -65.74 20.33
C ASP A 6 18.93 -64.61 21.39
N LYS A 7 19.34 -64.88 22.61
CA LYS A 7 19.49 -63.83 23.63
C LYS A 7 20.56 -62.82 23.27
N ALA A 8 21.69 -63.23 22.70
CA ALA A 8 22.75 -62.30 22.27
C ALA A 8 22.34 -61.43 21.07
N LYS A 9 21.52 -61.95 20.13
CA LYS A 9 20.94 -61.17 19.04
C LYS A 9 19.94 -60.16 19.57
N HIS A 10 19.11 -60.52 20.52
CA HIS A 10 18.11 -59.64 21.14
C HIS A 10 18.77 -58.49 21.89
N TYR A 11 19.86 -58.77 22.63
CA TYR A 11 20.65 -57.72 23.31
C TYR A 11 21.37 -56.77 22.34
N LYS A 12 21.89 -57.27 21.25
CA LYS A 12 22.52 -56.42 20.20
C LYS A 12 21.50 -55.50 19.55
N TRP A 13 20.29 -55.97 19.26
CA TRP A 13 19.22 -55.16 18.68
C TRP A 13 18.73 -54.08 19.66
N GLN A 14 18.53 -54.44 20.94
CA GLN A 14 18.16 -53.47 21.98
C GLN A 14 19.24 -52.41 22.18
N LEU A 15 20.52 -52.79 22.15
CA LEU A 15 21.64 -51.86 22.25
C LEU A 15 21.71 -50.92 21.03
N SER A 16 21.46 -51.45 19.84
CA SER A 16 21.42 -50.62 18.61
C SER A 16 20.28 -49.62 18.67
N VAL A 17 19.08 -50.01 19.10
CA VAL A 17 17.94 -49.10 19.28
C VAL A 17 18.26 -48.03 20.33
N LEU A 18 18.89 -48.41 21.45
CA LEU A 18 19.29 -47.48 22.51
C LEU A 18 20.32 -46.45 21.98
N ILE A 19 21.31 -46.89 21.19
CA ILE A 19 22.32 -46.04 20.61
C ILE A 19 21.67 -45.06 19.59
N ILE A 20 20.75 -45.55 18.74
CA ILE A 20 20.02 -44.72 17.77
C ILE A 20 19.17 -43.70 18.52
N ALA A 21 18.45 -44.10 19.57
CA ALA A 21 17.66 -43.19 20.38
C ALA A 21 18.54 -42.14 21.08
N LEU A 22 19.70 -42.51 21.59
CA LEU A 22 20.65 -41.59 22.21
C LEU A 22 21.21 -40.58 21.18
N LEU A 23 21.63 -41.07 20.00
CA LEU A 23 22.10 -40.21 18.91
C LEU A 23 20.99 -39.25 18.44
N PHE A 24 19.76 -39.73 18.39
CA PHE A 24 18.61 -38.88 18.05
C PHE A 24 18.36 -37.80 19.11
N VAL A 25 18.44 -38.12 20.38
CA VAL A 25 18.33 -37.13 21.48
C VAL A 25 19.47 -36.08 21.37
N ILE A 26 20.70 -36.53 21.13
CA ILE A 26 21.85 -35.64 20.94
C ILE A 26 21.60 -34.73 19.72
N PHE A 27 21.13 -35.29 18.62
CA PHE A 27 20.80 -34.53 17.41
C PHE A 27 19.76 -33.46 17.70
N LEU A 28 18.67 -33.77 18.40
CA LEU A 28 17.65 -32.79 18.79
C LEU A 28 18.22 -31.68 19.67
N TRP A 29 19.18 -31.99 20.52
CA TRP A 29 19.80 -30.99 21.40
C TRP A 29 20.80 -30.09 20.67
N VAL A 30 21.44 -30.61 19.65
CA VAL A 30 22.42 -29.88 18.82
C VAL A 30 21.75 -29.05 17.68
N LEU A 31 20.56 -29.46 17.24
CA LEU A 31 19.85 -28.87 16.13
C LEU A 31 19.59 -27.33 16.26
N PRO A 32 19.15 -26.80 17.41
CA PRO A 32 19.01 -25.36 17.59
C PRO A 32 20.33 -24.59 17.41
N LEU A 33 21.45 -25.16 17.87
CA LEU A 33 22.77 -24.56 17.71
C LEU A 33 23.20 -24.50 16.22
N ILE A 34 22.91 -25.56 15.47
CA ILE A 34 23.20 -25.61 14.03
C ILE A 34 22.36 -24.55 13.30
N ILE A 35 21.06 -24.46 13.61
CA ILE A 35 20.15 -23.46 13.03
C ILE A 35 20.65 -22.05 13.32
N SER A 36 20.98 -21.74 14.57
CA SER A 36 21.51 -20.43 14.96
C SER A 36 22.80 -20.09 14.21
N GLN A 37 23.75 -21.03 14.11
CA GLN A 37 25.02 -20.81 13.38
C GLN A 37 24.80 -20.62 11.88
N GLN A 38 23.92 -21.39 11.25
CA GLN A 38 23.62 -21.23 9.83
C GLN A 38 22.92 -19.89 9.53
N PHE A 39 21.99 -19.49 10.41
CA PHE A 39 21.35 -18.19 10.31
C PHE A 39 22.36 -17.04 10.43
N GLN A 40 23.26 -17.10 11.42
CA GLN A 40 24.32 -16.09 11.56
C GLN A 40 25.22 -16.04 10.33
N LYS A 41 25.67 -17.20 9.80
CA LYS A 41 26.47 -17.26 8.57
C LYS A 41 25.74 -16.65 7.38
N TRP A 42 24.45 -16.96 7.25
CA TRP A 42 23.63 -16.42 6.17
C TRP A 42 23.52 -14.89 6.26
N VAL A 43 23.27 -14.33 7.44
CA VAL A 43 23.19 -12.88 7.63
C VAL A 43 24.54 -12.21 7.32
N LEU A 44 25.65 -12.77 7.80
CA LEU A 44 26.99 -12.24 7.51
C LEU A 44 27.32 -12.30 6.01
N ALA A 45 26.91 -13.36 5.31
CA ALA A 45 27.08 -13.49 3.87
C ALA A 45 26.25 -12.47 3.08
N ASN A 46 25.11 -12.02 3.64
CA ASN A 46 24.22 -11.08 2.99
C ASN A 46 24.40 -9.61 3.45
N GLY A 47 25.49 -9.30 4.10
CA GLY A 47 25.89 -7.91 4.37
C GLY A 47 25.77 -7.47 5.83
N GLY A 48 25.25 -8.30 6.74
CA GLY A 48 25.36 -8.05 8.17
C GLY A 48 26.81 -8.13 8.65
N GLU A 49 27.18 -7.32 9.64
CA GLU A 49 28.52 -7.34 10.24
C GLU A 49 28.52 -8.04 11.60
N GLU A 50 27.48 -7.87 12.35
CA GLU A 50 27.28 -8.48 13.68
C GLU A 50 25.87 -9.05 13.81
N VAL A 51 25.77 -10.27 14.28
CA VAL A 51 24.49 -10.94 14.54
C VAL A 51 24.50 -11.54 15.92
N THR A 52 23.56 -11.16 16.74
CA THR A 52 23.31 -11.82 18.04
C THR A 52 21.97 -12.50 18.03
N VAL A 53 21.89 -13.67 18.63
CA VAL A 53 20.67 -14.45 18.83
C VAL A 53 20.69 -14.93 20.27
N GLU A 54 19.71 -14.52 21.07
CA GLU A 54 19.68 -14.89 22.50
C GLU A 54 19.25 -16.33 22.70
N ASN A 55 18.18 -16.75 22.02
CA ASN A 55 17.64 -18.10 22.18
C ASN A 55 17.05 -18.61 20.86
N VAL A 56 17.25 -19.92 20.62
CA VAL A 56 16.59 -20.68 19.56
C VAL A 56 16.01 -21.93 20.16
N ASP A 57 14.70 -22.07 20.10
CA ASP A 57 13.99 -23.27 20.52
C ASP A 57 13.32 -23.91 19.32
N PHE A 58 13.49 -25.21 19.18
CA PHE A 58 12.93 -25.98 18.08
C PHE A 58 12.47 -27.36 18.55
N ASN A 59 11.17 -27.62 18.38
CA ASN A 59 10.59 -28.91 18.61
C ASN A 59 10.23 -29.60 17.30
N ILE A 60 11.03 -30.57 16.88
CA ILE A 60 10.83 -31.28 15.61
C ILE A 60 9.53 -32.10 15.56
N PHE A 61 9.00 -32.55 16.73
CA PHE A 61 7.80 -33.37 16.76
C PHE A 61 6.53 -32.56 16.52
N THR A 62 6.51 -31.31 16.99
CA THR A 62 5.38 -30.39 16.83
C THR A 62 5.64 -29.38 15.71
N ALA A 63 6.86 -29.36 15.14
CA ALA A 63 7.34 -28.36 14.19
C ALA A 63 7.17 -26.92 14.71
N ASP A 64 7.33 -26.75 16.03
CA ASP A 64 7.35 -25.44 16.68
C ASP A 64 8.78 -24.89 16.65
N PHE A 65 8.93 -23.69 16.15
CA PHE A 65 10.18 -22.97 16.06
C PHE A 65 10.02 -21.58 16.71
N LYS A 66 10.93 -21.25 17.63
CA LYS A 66 10.96 -19.94 18.28
C LYS A 66 12.37 -19.38 18.26
N ILE A 67 12.51 -18.13 17.83
CA ILE A 67 13.75 -17.37 17.97
C ILE A 67 13.46 -16.15 18.82
N GLU A 68 14.37 -15.84 19.75
CA GLU A 68 14.27 -14.68 20.62
C GLU A 68 15.56 -13.86 20.58
N GLY A 69 15.42 -12.52 20.67
CA GLY A 69 16.50 -11.57 20.83
C GLY A 69 17.46 -11.53 19.63
N VAL A 70 16.94 -11.55 18.40
CA VAL A 70 17.79 -11.35 17.23
C VAL A 70 18.08 -9.88 17.04
N VAL A 71 19.36 -9.55 16.99
CA VAL A 71 19.85 -8.20 16.62
C VAL A 71 20.86 -8.34 15.49
N ILE A 72 20.59 -7.67 14.38
CA ILE A 72 21.50 -7.60 13.24
C ILE A 72 22.00 -6.17 13.13
N LYS A 73 23.34 -6.00 13.11
CA LYS A 73 23.98 -4.69 13.00
C LYS A 73 24.86 -4.60 11.78
N ARG A 74 24.95 -3.40 11.24
CA ARG A 74 25.91 -3.00 10.24
C ARG A 74 26.33 -1.56 10.48
N SER A 75 27.60 -1.25 10.36
CA SER A 75 28.14 0.10 10.54
C SER A 75 27.48 1.08 9.56
N GLY A 76 26.97 2.19 10.08
CA GLY A 76 26.28 3.21 9.27
C GLY A 76 24.77 2.99 9.06
N TYR A 77 24.23 1.87 9.54
CA TYR A 77 22.80 1.57 9.41
C TYR A 77 22.13 1.34 10.79
N GLU A 78 20.84 1.61 10.87
CA GLU A 78 20.06 1.25 12.06
C GLU A 78 19.96 -0.26 12.20
N PRO A 79 20.07 -0.82 13.40
CA PRO A 79 20.00 -2.25 13.61
C PRO A 79 18.60 -2.78 13.30
N LEU A 80 18.51 -4.01 12.77
CA LEU A 80 17.28 -4.78 12.75
C LEU A 80 17.10 -5.46 14.10
N LEU A 81 15.98 -5.20 14.75
CA LEU A 81 15.59 -5.82 16.00
C LEU A 81 14.42 -6.77 15.76
N LEU A 82 14.60 -8.03 16.16
CA LEU A 82 13.57 -9.07 16.10
C LEU A 82 13.48 -9.75 17.48
N PRO A 83 12.73 -9.16 18.41
CA PRO A 83 12.63 -9.69 19.77
C PRO A 83 12.01 -11.08 19.83
N VAL A 84 10.95 -11.33 19.08
CA VAL A 84 10.26 -12.63 19.07
C VAL A 84 9.79 -12.99 17.66
N LEU A 85 10.18 -14.17 17.20
CA LEU A 85 9.62 -14.88 16.07
C LEU A 85 9.15 -16.27 16.51
N GLU A 86 7.87 -16.56 16.35
CA GLU A 86 7.32 -17.90 16.53
C GLU A 86 6.75 -18.43 15.21
N LEU A 87 7.12 -19.64 14.86
CA LEU A 87 6.65 -20.34 13.68
C LEU A 87 6.14 -21.73 14.07
N LYS A 88 4.91 -22.07 13.69
CA LYS A 88 4.36 -23.42 13.82
C LYS A 88 4.00 -23.95 12.44
N ALA A 89 4.59 -25.09 12.07
CA ALA A 89 4.39 -25.67 10.76
C ALA A 89 3.89 -27.13 10.86
N LYS A 90 3.50 -27.70 9.72
CA LYS A 90 3.20 -29.13 9.57
C LYS A 90 4.22 -29.75 8.65
N LEU A 91 5.21 -30.47 9.21
CA LEU A 91 6.31 -31.04 8.43
C LEU A 91 5.85 -32.17 7.49
N TRP A 92 4.81 -32.90 7.85
CA TRP A 92 4.35 -34.05 7.06
C TRP A 92 3.74 -33.64 5.72
N ASP A 93 3.15 -32.45 5.64
CA ASP A 93 2.55 -31.92 4.41
C ASP A 93 3.63 -31.58 3.34
N LEU A 94 4.90 -31.46 3.74
CA LEU A 94 6.03 -31.31 2.82
C LEU A 94 6.22 -32.52 1.87
N LEU A 95 5.79 -33.71 2.29
CA LEU A 95 5.82 -34.91 1.45
C LEU A 95 4.86 -34.77 0.25
N ASP A 96 3.81 -33.99 0.39
CA ASP A 96 2.81 -33.68 -0.64
C ASP A 96 3.11 -32.34 -1.34
N ARG A 97 4.36 -31.87 -1.26
CA ARG A 97 4.79 -30.57 -1.81
C ARG A 97 3.94 -29.39 -1.35
N ARG A 98 3.45 -29.47 -0.10
CA ARG A 98 2.65 -28.43 0.50
C ARG A 98 3.31 -27.91 1.77
N VAL A 99 3.58 -26.59 1.80
CA VAL A 99 4.09 -25.90 2.98
C VAL A 99 2.88 -25.41 3.80
N VAL A 100 2.59 -26.06 4.91
CA VAL A 100 1.49 -25.64 5.80
C VAL A 100 2.06 -25.03 7.06
N ILE A 101 1.77 -23.76 7.26
CA ILE A 101 2.16 -22.98 8.43
C ILE A 101 0.91 -22.66 9.24
N ASN A 102 0.83 -23.22 10.44
CA ASN A 102 -0.32 -23.01 11.31
C ASN A 102 -0.31 -21.61 11.89
N ARG A 103 0.90 -21.11 12.26
CA ARG A 103 1.05 -19.77 12.83
C ARG A 103 2.42 -19.19 12.54
N ILE A 104 2.45 -17.91 12.20
CA ILE A 104 3.62 -17.03 12.25
C ILE A 104 3.28 -15.89 13.20
N LYS A 105 4.11 -15.67 14.21
CA LYS A 105 3.96 -14.54 15.14
C LYS A 105 5.25 -13.77 15.24
N LEU A 106 5.15 -12.46 15.03
CA LEU A 106 6.26 -11.51 15.16
C LEU A 106 5.85 -10.40 16.14
N GLU A 107 6.67 -10.17 17.16
CA GLU A 107 6.40 -9.16 18.19
C GLU A 107 7.58 -8.22 18.36
N GLY A 108 7.29 -6.92 18.42
CA GLY A 108 8.24 -5.87 18.77
C GLY A 108 9.34 -5.65 17.75
N VAL A 109 9.14 -6.03 16.49
CA VAL A 109 10.15 -5.90 15.43
C VAL A 109 10.36 -4.42 15.08
N GLU A 110 11.64 -4.03 14.99
CA GLU A 110 12.03 -2.74 14.45
C GLU A 110 12.90 -2.95 13.20
N LEU A 111 12.44 -2.42 12.09
CA LEU A 111 13.04 -2.59 10.78
C LEU A 111 13.22 -1.24 10.10
N THR A 112 14.42 -0.95 9.64
CA THR A 112 14.69 0.22 8.79
C THR A 112 14.93 -0.23 7.35
N ILE A 113 14.17 0.34 6.42
CA ILE A 113 14.40 0.23 4.99
C ILE A 113 15.12 1.51 4.56
N ASP A 114 16.39 1.40 4.23
CA ASP A 114 17.22 2.51 3.79
C ASP A 114 17.42 2.47 2.29
N HIS A 115 16.89 3.48 1.62
CA HIS A 115 17.01 3.72 0.18
C HIS A 115 17.64 5.11 -0.10
N SER A 116 18.52 5.56 0.80
CA SER A 116 19.24 6.83 0.62
C SER A 116 20.24 6.76 -0.52
N GLU A 117 20.76 5.58 -0.81
CA GLU A 117 21.62 5.31 -1.96
C GLU A 117 20.81 4.65 -3.10
N PRO A 118 20.74 5.24 -4.31
CA PRO A 118 19.87 4.76 -5.40
C PRO A 118 20.16 3.33 -5.86
N GLU A 119 21.40 2.85 -5.71
CA GLU A 119 21.82 1.53 -6.20
C GLU A 119 21.83 0.45 -5.11
N ALA A 120 21.62 0.80 -3.83
CA ALA A 120 21.70 -0.12 -2.72
C ALA A 120 20.53 0.02 -1.76
N GLN A 121 19.62 -0.93 -1.80
CA GLN A 121 18.53 -1.02 -0.82
C GLN A 121 18.96 -1.89 0.35
N HIS A 122 18.95 -1.33 1.56
CA HIS A 122 19.29 -2.03 2.78
C HIS A 122 18.05 -2.20 3.67
N VAL A 123 17.93 -3.38 4.24
CA VAL A 123 16.90 -3.71 5.23
C VAL A 123 17.59 -4.15 6.51
N GLY A 124 17.57 -3.29 7.53
CA GLY A 124 18.31 -3.53 8.77
C GLY A 124 19.81 -3.76 8.55
N GLY A 125 20.40 -3.08 7.54
CA GLY A 125 21.79 -3.27 7.15
C GLY A 125 22.07 -4.45 6.20
N ILE A 126 21.10 -5.32 5.92
CA ILE A 126 21.20 -6.41 4.94
C ILE A 126 20.92 -5.85 3.54
N LEU A 127 21.79 -6.16 2.57
CA LEU A 127 21.64 -5.72 1.19
C LEU A 127 20.60 -6.60 0.45
N LEU A 128 19.49 -6.02 0.02
CA LEU A 128 18.41 -6.75 -0.66
C LEU A 128 18.84 -7.40 -1.98
N ALA A 129 19.78 -6.79 -2.70
CA ALA A 129 20.32 -7.34 -3.94
C ALA A 129 20.96 -8.72 -3.73
N ASN A 130 21.55 -8.99 -2.57
CA ASN A 130 22.15 -10.28 -2.25
C ASN A 130 21.08 -11.37 -2.03
N ILE A 131 19.91 -10.99 -1.56
CA ILE A 131 18.78 -11.93 -1.34
C ILE A 131 18.10 -12.27 -2.67
N ALA A 132 17.98 -11.28 -3.57
CA ALA A 132 17.33 -11.45 -4.87
C ALA A 132 18.17 -12.18 -5.93
N SER A 133 19.48 -12.28 -5.71
CA SER A 133 20.45 -12.86 -6.66
C SER A 133 20.63 -14.37 -6.56
N GLU A 134 19.86 -15.08 -5.73
CA GLU A 134 19.84 -16.54 -5.83
C GLU A 134 19.37 -16.94 -7.23
N GLU A 135 20.32 -17.37 -8.04
CA GLU A 135 20.09 -17.86 -9.40
C GLU A 135 18.93 -18.85 -9.39
N LYS A 136 17.96 -18.60 -10.26
CA LYS A 136 16.98 -19.63 -10.60
C LYS A 136 17.75 -20.87 -11.04
N SER A 137 17.87 -21.86 -10.16
CA SER A 137 18.20 -23.21 -10.60
C SER A 137 17.27 -23.54 -11.76
N PRO A 138 17.77 -24.10 -12.85
CA PRO A 138 16.90 -24.54 -13.92
C PRO A 138 15.85 -25.45 -13.28
N ALA A 139 14.62 -24.96 -13.17
CA ALA A 139 13.51 -25.72 -12.65
C ALA A 139 13.35 -26.91 -13.59
N ASP A 140 13.37 -28.12 -13.06
CA ASP A 140 12.90 -29.31 -13.77
C ASP A 140 11.46 -29.00 -14.21
N GLU A 141 11.26 -28.80 -15.52
CA GLU A 141 10.00 -28.36 -16.15
C GLU A 141 8.84 -29.34 -15.96
N GLU A 142 9.05 -30.49 -15.28
CA GLU A 142 8.04 -31.55 -15.08
C GLU A 142 7.56 -31.71 -13.62
N SER A 143 8.01 -30.87 -12.67
CA SER A 143 7.59 -31.05 -11.29
C SER A 143 6.36 -30.20 -10.96
N GLU A 144 5.34 -30.79 -10.32
CA GLU A 144 4.19 -30.06 -9.79
C GLU A 144 4.64 -28.90 -8.88
N PRO A 145 4.06 -27.71 -9.02
CA PRO A 145 4.47 -26.55 -8.21
C PRO A 145 4.18 -26.77 -6.73
N TRP A 146 5.05 -26.23 -5.88
CA TRP A 146 4.80 -26.18 -4.45
C TRP A 146 3.60 -25.28 -4.14
N THR A 147 2.75 -25.73 -3.24
CA THR A 147 1.65 -24.94 -2.69
C THR A 147 1.93 -24.58 -1.23
N PHE A 148 1.31 -23.51 -0.76
CA PHE A 148 1.46 -23.12 0.64
C PHE A 148 0.11 -22.70 1.25
N ASN A 149 0.01 -22.88 2.57
CA ASN A 149 -1.12 -22.43 3.37
C ASN A 149 -0.58 -21.80 4.66
N ILE A 150 -0.97 -20.56 4.92
CA ILE A 150 -0.70 -19.86 6.18
C ILE A 150 -2.04 -19.67 6.88
N GLN A 151 -2.25 -20.41 7.97
CA GLN A 151 -3.52 -20.36 8.70
C GLN A 151 -3.65 -19.08 9.51
N GLU A 152 -2.54 -18.62 10.11
CA GLU A 152 -2.50 -17.39 10.91
C GLU A 152 -1.12 -16.70 10.78
N LEU A 153 -1.12 -15.43 10.40
CA LEU A 153 0.02 -14.52 10.53
C LEU A 153 -0.37 -13.37 11.44
N SER A 154 0.36 -13.20 12.54
CA SER A 154 0.12 -12.14 13.52
C SER A 154 1.38 -11.29 13.71
N LEU A 155 1.26 -9.99 13.52
CA LEU A 155 2.29 -9.00 13.82
C LEU A 155 1.78 -8.07 14.92
N SER A 156 2.61 -7.78 15.92
CA SER A 156 2.27 -6.82 16.97
C SER A 156 3.46 -5.96 17.36
N GLY A 157 3.24 -4.64 17.51
CA GLY A 157 4.30 -3.70 17.85
C GLY A 157 5.43 -3.66 16.81
N PHE A 158 5.11 -3.86 15.54
CA PHE A 158 6.08 -3.91 14.45
C PHE A 158 6.28 -2.51 13.87
N THR A 159 7.50 -1.99 13.90
CA THR A 159 7.86 -0.67 13.38
C THR A 159 8.69 -0.80 12.10
N VAL A 160 8.26 -0.13 11.05
CA VAL A 160 9.02 0.05 9.81
C VAL A 160 9.40 1.51 9.67
N LEU A 161 10.69 1.78 9.58
CA LEU A 161 11.22 3.10 9.25
C LEU A 161 11.67 3.08 7.79
N LEU A 162 11.08 3.90 6.96
CA LEU A 162 11.50 4.14 5.59
C LEU A 162 12.39 5.38 5.56
N LYS A 163 13.64 5.21 5.17
CA LYS A 163 14.59 6.31 4.95
C LYS A 163 14.89 6.43 3.46
N HIS A 164 14.60 7.56 2.89
CA HIS A 164 15.01 7.96 1.55
C HIS A 164 15.69 9.33 1.65
N SER A 165 16.47 9.74 0.66
CA SER A 165 17.25 11.00 0.67
C SER A 165 16.46 12.22 1.20
N ASN A 166 15.17 12.35 0.83
CA ASN A 166 14.32 13.49 1.19
C ASN A 166 13.01 13.08 1.89
N LEU A 167 12.85 11.81 2.23
CA LEU A 167 11.64 11.29 2.88
C LEU A 167 12.02 10.36 4.01
N ASN A 168 11.53 10.65 5.21
CA ASN A 168 11.54 9.73 6.33
C ASN A 168 10.09 9.47 6.72
N SER A 169 9.68 8.22 6.69
CA SER A 169 8.32 7.81 7.06
C SER A 169 8.37 6.64 8.03
N LYS A 170 7.44 6.62 8.97
CA LYS A 170 7.32 5.59 9.99
C LYS A 170 5.95 4.93 9.91
N LEU A 171 5.95 3.61 9.68
CA LEU A 171 4.76 2.77 9.82
C LEU A 171 4.87 1.99 11.14
N LEU A 172 3.95 2.22 12.06
CA LEU A 172 3.77 1.42 13.27
C LEU A 172 2.59 0.48 13.06
N ILE A 173 2.85 -0.82 13.00
CA ILE A 173 1.84 -1.87 13.00
C ILE A 173 1.56 -2.21 14.47
N LYS A 174 0.44 -1.73 15.02
CA LYS A 174 -0.01 -2.09 16.36
C LYS A 174 -0.47 -3.53 16.40
N GLU A 175 -1.26 -3.90 15.40
CA GLU A 175 -1.78 -5.24 15.20
C GLU A 175 -2.02 -5.50 13.70
N LEU A 176 -1.53 -6.63 13.20
CA LEU A 176 -1.91 -7.19 11.91
C LEU A 176 -2.23 -8.66 12.11
N ASN A 177 -3.41 -9.06 11.70
CA ASN A 177 -3.84 -10.45 11.65
C ASN A 177 -4.27 -10.80 10.23
N LEU A 178 -3.62 -11.81 9.65
CA LEU A 178 -3.99 -12.41 8.37
C LEU A 178 -4.29 -13.88 8.59
N THR A 179 -5.49 -14.32 8.21
CA THR A 179 -5.90 -15.71 8.40
C THR A 179 -6.39 -16.34 7.11
N GLY A 180 -6.11 -17.64 6.94
CA GLY A 180 -6.62 -18.42 5.83
C GLY A 180 -5.98 -18.14 4.47
N LEU A 181 -4.70 -17.70 4.43
CA LEU A 181 -3.99 -17.50 3.18
C LEU A 181 -3.58 -18.85 2.57
N ASP A 182 -4.13 -19.18 1.42
CA ASP A 182 -3.89 -20.46 0.73
C ASP A 182 -3.63 -20.24 -0.77
N SER A 183 -2.57 -20.84 -1.30
CA SER A 183 -2.18 -20.74 -2.70
C SER A 183 -2.88 -21.76 -3.62
N LEU A 184 -3.70 -22.64 -3.07
CA LEU A 184 -4.46 -23.61 -3.90
C LEU A 184 -5.52 -22.89 -4.74
N PRO A 185 -5.65 -23.24 -6.03
CA PRO A 185 -6.72 -22.74 -6.87
C PRO A 185 -8.10 -23.05 -6.25
N GLY A 186 -8.97 -22.04 -6.18
CA GLY A 186 -10.30 -22.16 -5.58
C GLY A 186 -10.35 -22.13 -4.06
N SER A 187 -9.21 -21.85 -3.39
CA SER A 187 -9.21 -21.52 -1.97
C SER A 187 -10.03 -20.25 -1.72
N GLY A 188 -10.64 -20.15 -0.52
CA GLY A 188 -11.39 -18.97 -0.12
C GLY A 188 -10.51 -17.72 0.03
N ALA A 189 -11.14 -16.57 0.26
CA ALA A 189 -10.43 -15.35 0.57
C ALA A 189 -9.76 -15.42 1.95
N ALA A 190 -8.54 -14.93 2.06
CA ALA A 190 -7.89 -14.70 3.34
C ALA A 190 -8.48 -13.46 4.01
N GLN A 191 -8.62 -13.50 5.33
CA GLN A 191 -9.11 -12.36 6.12
C GLN A 191 -7.93 -11.54 6.63
N LEU A 192 -7.95 -10.24 6.36
CA LEU A 192 -6.96 -9.28 6.81
C LEU A 192 -7.57 -8.29 7.79
N LYS A 193 -6.92 -8.10 8.92
CA LYS A 193 -7.17 -7.00 9.84
C LYS A 193 -5.85 -6.32 10.19
N PHE A 194 -5.79 -5.02 9.97
CA PHE A 194 -4.63 -4.19 10.24
C PHE A 194 -5.07 -2.96 11.04
N GLN A 195 -4.33 -2.67 12.11
CA GLN A 195 -4.42 -1.43 12.88
C GLN A 195 -3.03 -0.89 13.13
N GLY A 196 -2.82 0.39 12.84
CA GLY A 196 -1.50 0.99 12.96
C GLY A 196 -1.51 2.50 12.84
N GLU A 197 -0.34 3.05 12.61
CA GLU A 197 -0.12 4.48 12.39
C GLU A 197 0.90 4.67 11.27
N LEU A 198 0.59 5.55 10.33
CA LEU A 198 1.52 6.03 9.32
C LEU A 198 1.87 7.49 9.66
N ASP A 199 3.13 7.74 10.05
CA ASP A 199 3.59 9.08 10.48
C ASP A 199 2.66 9.74 11.52
N ASN A 200 2.24 8.96 12.52
CA ASN A 200 1.29 9.29 13.60
C ASN A 200 -0.17 9.43 13.15
N ALA A 201 -0.48 9.30 11.87
CA ALA A 201 -1.85 9.23 11.38
C ALA A 201 -2.42 7.83 11.59
N ALA A 202 -3.57 7.72 12.26
CA ALA A 202 -4.20 6.42 12.48
C ALA A 202 -4.60 5.77 11.15
N LEU A 203 -4.23 4.50 10.98
CA LEU A 203 -4.47 3.72 9.76
C LEU A 203 -5.10 2.38 10.15
N GLU A 204 -6.26 2.10 9.59
CA GLU A 204 -6.97 0.84 9.77
C GLU A 204 -7.35 0.26 8.40
N LEU A 205 -7.18 -1.05 8.24
CA LEU A 205 -7.57 -1.77 7.04
C LEU A 205 -8.14 -3.13 7.45
N GLU A 206 -9.36 -3.43 7.01
CA GLU A 206 -10.02 -4.70 7.30
C GLU A 206 -10.73 -5.20 6.04
N GLY A 207 -10.55 -6.48 5.71
CA GLY A 207 -11.17 -7.03 4.53
C GLY A 207 -10.65 -8.39 4.11
N GLU A 208 -10.94 -8.73 2.87
CA GLU A 208 -10.67 -10.00 2.23
C GLU A 208 -9.58 -9.84 1.16
N LEU A 209 -8.61 -10.75 1.17
CA LEU A 209 -7.54 -10.86 0.18
C LEU A 209 -7.71 -12.12 -0.64
N THR A 210 -7.58 -12.01 -1.97
CA THR A 210 -7.62 -13.14 -2.91
C THR A 210 -6.37 -13.14 -3.81
N PRO A 211 -5.14 -13.23 -3.26
CA PRO A 211 -3.92 -12.98 -4.04
C PRO A 211 -3.61 -14.07 -5.06
N PHE A 212 -4.19 -15.28 -4.91
CA PHE A 212 -3.96 -16.45 -5.76
C PHE A 212 -5.19 -16.86 -6.58
N SER A 213 -6.22 -16.00 -6.61
CA SER A 213 -7.38 -16.23 -7.50
C SER A 213 -7.03 -15.89 -8.96
N GLU A 214 -7.88 -16.28 -9.89
CA GLU A 214 -7.76 -15.88 -11.31
C GLU A 214 -7.76 -14.34 -11.47
N GLU A 215 -8.45 -13.66 -10.58
CA GLU A 215 -8.51 -12.20 -10.48
C GLU A 215 -8.06 -11.76 -9.08
N PRO A 216 -6.75 -11.61 -8.86
CA PRO A 216 -6.21 -11.24 -7.56
C PRO A 216 -6.76 -9.89 -7.09
N GLY A 217 -7.08 -9.78 -5.79
CA GLY A 217 -7.67 -8.55 -5.31
C GLY A 217 -7.75 -8.42 -3.79
N PHE A 218 -8.25 -7.26 -3.39
CA PHE A 218 -8.60 -6.90 -2.02
C PHE A 218 -10.00 -6.28 -2.01
N LYS A 219 -10.82 -6.64 -1.04
CA LYS A 219 -12.12 -6.03 -0.79
C LYS A 219 -12.29 -5.79 0.70
N GLY A 220 -12.49 -4.54 1.11
CA GLY A 220 -12.58 -4.21 2.53
C GLY A 220 -12.78 -2.73 2.77
N ASN A 221 -12.51 -2.31 4.01
CA ASN A 221 -12.62 -0.93 4.46
C ASN A 221 -11.23 -0.37 4.78
N LEU A 222 -11.01 0.88 4.41
CA LEU A 222 -9.80 1.66 4.69
C LEU A 222 -10.20 2.91 5.46
N SER A 223 -9.58 3.13 6.62
CA SER A 223 -9.66 4.38 7.38
C SER A 223 -8.26 4.94 7.59
N LEU A 224 -8.03 6.17 7.19
CA LEU A 224 -6.82 6.93 7.41
C LEU A 224 -7.20 8.31 7.94
N GLN A 225 -6.62 8.72 9.07
CA GLN A 225 -7.04 9.95 9.73
C GLN A 225 -5.90 10.97 9.80
N SER A 226 -6.10 12.10 9.10
CA SER A 226 -5.25 13.30 9.20
C SER A 226 -3.76 13.05 8.93
N LEU A 227 -3.44 12.30 7.87
CA LEU A 227 -2.05 12.15 7.42
C LEU A 227 -1.55 13.49 6.86
N ASP A 228 -0.42 13.96 7.36
CA ASP A 228 0.32 15.09 6.77
C ASP A 228 1.00 14.64 5.47
N LEU A 229 0.57 15.22 4.35
CA LEU A 229 1.13 14.93 3.03
C LEU A 229 2.36 15.77 2.69
N ASN A 230 2.74 16.77 3.51
CA ASN A 230 3.82 17.69 3.19
C ASN A 230 5.16 16.98 2.87
N PRO A 231 5.61 15.98 3.67
CA PRO A 231 6.84 15.25 3.36
C PRO A 231 6.78 14.50 2.02
N TYR A 232 5.61 13.90 1.72
CA TYR A 232 5.39 13.12 0.50
C TYR A 232 5.31 14.03 -0.73
N LEU A 233 4.62 15.17 -0.62
CA LEU A 233 4.57 16.18 -1.68
C LEU A 233 5.96 16.76 -1.96
N ALA A 234 6.73 17.07 -0.92
CA ALA A 234 8.11 17.53 -1.06
C ALA A 234 8.99 16.49 -1.76
N PHE A 235 8.83 15.21 -1.41
CA PHE A 235 9.55 14.10 -2.03
C PHE A 235 9.22 13.95 -3.53
N VAL A 236 7.94 13.91 -3.90
CA VAL A 236 7.50 13.68 -5.29
C VAL A 236 7.79 14.88 -6.19
N THR A 237 7.63 16.09 -5.65
CA THR A 237 7.70 17.33 -6.47
C THR A 237 9.02 18.09 -6.32
N GLY A 238 9.87 17.70 -5.37
CA GLY A 238 11.10 18.44 -5.02
C GLY A 238 10.85 19.79 -4.34
N SER A 239 9.60 20.13 -3.98
CA SER A 239 9.22 21.42 -3.40
C SER A 239 8.58 21.28 -2.03
N SER A 240 9.18 21.87 -1.02
CA SER A 240 8.67 21.94 0.35
C SER A 240 7.57 23.00 0.54
N SER A 241 7.25 23.80 -0.50
CA SER A 241 6.21 24.82 -0.41
C SER A 241 4.79 24.26 -0.55
N LYS A 242 4.64 23.01 -0.99
CA LYS A 242 3.35 22.33 -1.14
C LYS A 242 2.89 21.77 0.18
N GLN A 243 1.61 21.93 0.49
CA GLN A 243 1.01 21.49 1.75
C GLN A 243 -0.32 20.83 1.49
N ALA A 244 -0.60 19.76 2.21
CA ALA A 244 -1.93 19.15 2.30
C ALA A 244 -1.96 18.15 3.46
N GLY A 245 -3.15 17.97 4.07
CA GLY A 245 -3.47 16.83 4.91
C GLY A 245 -4.53 15.98 4.23
N ILE A 246 -4.54 14.66 4.48
CA ILE A 246 -5.55 13.74 3.93
C ILE A 246 -6.19 12.90 5.02
N SER A 247 -7.50 12.72 4.90
CA SER A 247 -8.28 11.72 5.63
C SER A 247 -9.11 10.91 4.65
N ILE A 248 -9.21 9.60 4.87
CA ILE A 248 -9.93 8.65 4.02
C ILE A 248 -10.77 7.77 4.94
N ASP A 249 -12.05 7.58 4.60
CA ASP A 249 -12.93 6.62 5.24
C ASP A 249 -13.81 6.00 4.15
N THR A 250 -13.46 4.79 3.72
CA THR A 250 -14.00 4.24 2.49
C THR A 250 -14.03 2.72 2.45
N ALA A 251 -15.06 2.17 1.81
CA ALA A 251 -15.01 0.82 1.28
C ALA A 251 -14.16 0.82 0.00
N LEU A 252 -13.27 -0.15 -0.13
CA LEU A 252 -12.33 -0.28 -1.23
C LEU A 252 -12.40 -1.68 -1.83
N HIS A 253 -12.44 -1.77 -3.18
CA HIS A 253 -12.32 -3.02 -3.90
C HIS A 253 -11.29 -2.83 -5.01
N VAL A 254 -10.15 -3.47 -4.87
CA VAL A 254 -9.06 -3.46 -5.87
C VAL A 254 -8.97 -4.85 -6.46
N GLN A 255 -8.93 -4.97 -7.77
CA GLN A 255 -8.91 -6.26 -8.47
C GLN A 255 -8.10 -6.15 -9.76
N GLN A 256 -7.27 -7.15 -10.02
CA GLN A 256 -6.67 -7.35 -11.33
C GLN A 256 -7.56 -8.31 -12.14
N LEU A 257 -8.16 -7.81 -13.20
CA LEU A 257 -9.02 -8.60 -14.07
C LEU A 257 -8.22 -9.55 -14.96
N THR A 258 -8.84 -10.63 -15.41
CA THR A 258 -8.23 -11.61 -16.36
C THR A 258 -7.72 -10.97 -17.66
N SER A 259 -8.28 -9.81 -18.05
CA SER A 259 -7.79 -8.99 -19.17
C SER A 259 -6.47 -8.26 -18.88
N GLY A 260 -5.91 -8.37 -17.67
CA GLY A 260 -4.76 -7.62 -17.20
C GLY A 260 -5.04 -6.17 -16.80
N LYS A 261 -6.31 -5.75 -16.84
CA LYS A 261 -6.74 -4.43 -16.35
C LYS A 261 -6.78 -4.43 -14.83
N ILE A 262 -6.48 -3.26 -14.23
CA ILE A 262 -6.69 -3.02 -12.80
C ILE A 262 -7.99 -2.24 -12.64
N SER A 263 -8.88 -2.75 -11.80
CA SER A 263 -10.13 -2.09 -11.38
C SER A 263 -10.01 -1.69 -9.92
N VAL A 264 -10.34 -0.44 -9.62
CA VAL A 264 -10.40 0.11 -8.27
C VAL A 264 -11.76 0.73 -8.06
N LYS A 265 -12.54 0.19 -7.13
CA LYS A 265 -13.82 0.78 -6.72
C LYS A 265 -13.69 1.29 -5.30
N GLN A 266 -14.11 2.52 -5.11
CA GLN A 266 -14.12 3.20 -3.83
C GLN A 266 -15.54 3.70 -3.56
N GLN A 267 -15.99 3.61 -2.30
CA GLN A 267 -17.24 4.20 -1.86
C GLN A 267 -17.09 4.73 -0.44
N GLY A 268 -17.24 6.03 -0.27
CA GLY A 268 -17.08 6.72 1.02
C GLY A 268 -16.48 8.11 0.86
N ASN A 269 -15.76 8.54 1.90
CA ASN A 269 -15.31 9.90 2.06
C ASN A 269 -13.80 10.04 1.85
N ILE A 270 -13.38 11.06 1.12
CA ILE A 270 -12.00 11.52 1.04
C ILE A 270 -11.99 13.02 1.34
N LEU A 271 -11.15 13.44 2.27
CA LEU A 271 -10.99 14.82 2.69
C LEU A 271 -9.52 15.24 2.56
N LEU A 272 -9.25 16.23 1.70
CA LEU A 272 -7.99 16.98 1.75
C LEU A 272 -8.22 18.26 2.56
N SER A 273 -7.25 18.63 3.38
CA SER A 273 -7.29 19.83 4.21
C SER A 273 -6.02 20.67 4.01
N GLN A 274 -6.15 21.98 4.13
CA GLN A 274 -5.04 22.93 4.05
C GLN A 274 -4.23 22.77 2.74
N LEU A 275 -4.94 22.54 1.62
CA LEU A 275 -4.30 22.36 0.33
C LEU A 275 -3.64 23.65 -0.12
N LYS A 276 -2.33 23.58 -0.42
CA LYS A 276 -1.55 24.65 -1.02
C LYS A 276 -0.59 24.06 -2.04
N LEU A 277 -0.81 24.36 -3.31
CA LEU A 277 -0.03 23.85 -4.45
C LEU A 277 0.52 25.02 -5.26
N PRO A 278 1.64 25.63 -4.84
CA PRO A 278 2.35 26.61 -5.66
C PRO A 278 3.15 25.89 -6.75
N GLU A 279 2.90 26.24 -7.98
CA GLU A 279 3.70 25.91 -9.17
C GLU A 279 4.28 27.21 -9.78
N ALA A 280 5.14 27.09 -10.80
CA ALA A 280 5.78 28.26 -11.42
C ALA A 280 4.76 29.30 -11.92
N ASP A 281 3.68 28.82 -12.54
CA ASP A 281 2.69 29.65 -13.23
C ASP A 281 1.29 29.58 -12.58
N MET A 282 1.15 28.80 -11.47
CA MET A 282 -0.13 28.58 -10.84
C MET A 282 0.02 28.41 -9.32
N THR A 283 -0.88 29.02 -8.57
CA THR A 283 -1.06 28.72 -7.15
C THR A 283 -2.50 28.32 -6.88
N LEU A 284 -2.71 27.14 -6.30
CA LEU A 284 -4.02 26.69 -5.84
C LEU A 284 -3.98 26.56 -4.31
N ILE A 285 -4.88 27.27 -3.66
CA ILE A 285 -5.13 27.15 -2.21
C ILE A 285 -6.57 26.70 -2.01
N ALA A 286 -6.79 25.80 -1.06
CA ALA A 286 -8.11 25.44 -0.60
C ALA A 286 -8.05 25.02 0.90
N GLU A 287 -9.02 25.48 1.68
CA GLU A 287 -9.10 25.05 3.09
C GLU A 287 -9.47 23.57 3.19
N LYS A 288 -10.44 23.16 2.39
CA LYS A 288 -10.91 21.77 2.34
C LYS A 288 -11.36 21.39 0.93
N VAL A 289 -11.02 20.15 0.54
CA VAL A 289 -11.56 19.50 -0.65
C VAL A 289 -12.16 18.17 -0.19
N LYS A 290 -13.48 18.03 -0.27
CA LYS A 290 -14.22 16.85 0.18
C LYS A 290 -14.80 16.14 -1.03
N TRP A 291 -14.61 14.85 -1.09
CA TRP A 291 -15.35 13.91 -1.94
C TRP A 291 -16.18 13.00 -1.06
N ASP A 292 -17.44 12.77 -1.39
CA ASP A 292 -18.35 11.85 -0.73
C ASP A 292 -19.17 11.13 -1.79
N GLY A 293 -18.85 9.89 -2.06
CA GLY A 293 -19.48 9.18 -3.17
C GLY A 293 -18.80 7.88 -3.55
N SER A 294 -19.10 7.42 -4.75
CA SER A 294 -18.47 6.26 -5.39
C SER A 294 -17.55 6.67 -6.52
N LEU A 295 -16.42 5.97 -6.64
CA LEU A 295 -15.46 6.13 -7.72
C LEU A 295 -15.09 4.74 -8.26
N ASP A 296 -15.18 4.57 -9.57
CA ASP A 296 -14.77 3.37 -10.29
C ASP A 296 -13.65 3.75 -11.26
N LEU A 297 -12.43 3.36 -10.96
CA LEU A 297 -11.25 3.58 -11.79
C LEU A 297 -10.86 2.28 -12.46
N THR A 298 -10.68 2.31 -13.78
CA THR A 298 -10.11 1.20 -14.54
C THR A 298 -8.86 1.68 -15.27
N VAL A 299 -7.79 0.91 -15.17
CA VAL A 299 -6.51 1.17 -15.84
C VAL A 299 -6.13 -0.06 -16.65
N ASP A 300 -5.85 0.10 -17.95
CA ASP A 300 -5.36 -1.00 -18.77
C ASP A 300 -3.83 -0.96 -18.96
N GLN A 301 -3.28 -2.02 -19.56
CA GLN A 301 -1.85 -2.14 -19.83
C GLN A 301 -1.30 -1.06 -20.78
N ALA A 302 -2.16 -0.49 -21.63
CA ALA A 302 -1.81 0.61 -22.54
C ALA A 302 -1.87 1.97 -21.84
N LYS A 303 -2.09 2.00 -20.52
CA LYS A 303 -2.25 3.22 -19.70
C LYS A 303 -3.45 4.07 -20.13
N HIS A 304 -4.53 3.46 -20.59
CA HIS A 304 -5.82 4.12 -20.66
C HIS A 304 -6.46 4.13 -19.28
N PHE A 305 -6.95 5.31 -18.90
CA PHE A 305 -7.64 5.52 -17.62
C PHE A 305 -9.11 5.80 -17.92
N GLN A 306 -9.98 5.06 -17.27
CA GLN A 306 -11.40 5.38 -17.21
C GLN A 306 -11.77 5.58 -15.74
N VAL A 307 -12.39 6.73 -15.46
CA VAL A 307 -12.89 7.08 -14.13
C VAL A 307 -14.37 7.38 -14.24
N LYS A 308 -15.17 6.67 -13.45
CA LYS A 308 -16.58 7.00 -13.23
C LYS A 308 -16.75 7.37 -11.79
N ALA A 309 -17.37 8.48 -11.52
CA ALA A 309 -17.64 8.94 -10.17
C ALA A 309 -19.09 9.40 -10.07
N ASP A 310 -19.73 9.10 -8.97
CA ASP A 310 -21.07 9.58 -8.62
C ASP A 310 -21.06 9.99 -7.15
N GLY A 311 -21.37 11.26 -6.90
CA GLY A 311 -21.33 11.79 -5.53
C GLY A 311 -21.24 13.31 -5.45
N ASP A 312 -20.82 13.74 -4.27
CA ASP A 312 -20.71 15.13 -3.86
C ASP A 312 -19.23 15.53 -3.73
N PHE A 313 -18.81 16.45 -4.57
CA PHE A 313 -17.53 17.15 -4.45
C PHE A 313 -17.76 18.53 -3.86
N ASN A 314 -16.99 18.91 -2.86
CA ASN A 314 -17.06 20.21 -2.23
C ASN A 314 -15.66 20.77 -1.97
N LEU A 315 -15.38 21.95 -2.45
CA LEU A 315 -14.16 22.70 -2.24
C LEU A 315 -14.50 23.99 -1.50
N SER A 316 -13.88 24.27 -0.37
CA SER A 316 -14.08 25.49 0.42
C SER A 316 -12.79 26.30 0.54
N GLY A 317 -12.93 27.63 0.57
CA GLY A 317 -11.81 28.55 0.64
C GLY A 317 -10.93 28.47 -0.58
N ALA A 318 -11.52 28.45 -1.79
CA ALA A 318 -10.79 28.35 -3.05
C ALA A 318 -10.09 29.65 -3.42
N ASP A 319 -8.80 29.60 -3.69
CA ASP A 319 -8.00 30.68 -4.27
C ASP A 319 -7.08 30.06 -5.35
N LEU A 320 -7.38 30.34 -6.62
CA LEU A 320 -6.61 29.92 -7.77
C LEU A 320 -6.04 31.14 -8.47
N GLN A 321 -4.73 31.21 -8.55
CA GLN A 321 -4.00 32.27 -9.24
C GLN A 321 -3.20 31.65 -10.40
N LEU A 322 -3.36 32.16 -11.61
CA LEU A 322 -2.63 31.74 -12.82
C LEU A 322 -1.78 32.88 -13.37
N GLU A 323 -0.46 32.75 -13.35
CA GLU A 323 0.55 33.66 -13.94
C GLU A 323 0.32 35.16 -13.62
N ASN A 324 -0.30 35.52 -12.50
CA ASN A 324 -0.78 36.87 -12.19
C ASN A 324 -1.72 37.46 -13.24
N LYS A 325 -2.32 36.65 -14.11
CA LYS A 325 -3.22 37.08 -15.18
C LYS A 325 -4.67 36.72 -14.88
N LEU A 326 -4.89 35.69 -14.10
CA LEU A 326 -6.23 35.20 -13.77
C LEU A 326 -6.30 34.81 -12.31
N ASP A 327 -7.26 35.42 -11.62
CA ASP A 327 -7.57 35.08 -10.21
C ASP A 327 -8.99 34.55 -10.12
N VAL A 328 -9.16 33.43 -9.43
CA VAL A 328 -10.46 32.82 -9.10
C VAL A 328 -10.55 32.62 -7.61
N LEU A 329 -11.50 33.28 -6.98
CA LEU A 329 -11.79 33.14 -5.56
C LEU A 329 -13.21 32.61 -5.37
N ALA A 330 -13.43 31.72 -4.42
CA ALA A 330 -14.76 31.28 -4.04
C ALA A 330 -14.77 30.79 -2.58
N ASP A 331 -15.80 31.12 -1.82
CA ASP A 331 -16.01 30.54 -0.50
C ASP A 331 -16.30 29.06 -0.61
N THR A 332 -17.15 28.69 -1.59
CA THR A 332 -17.44 27.28 -1.91
C THR A 332 -17.59 27.06 -3.41
N ILE A 333 -17.09 25.91 -3.85
CA ILE A 333 -17.38 25.32 -5.16
C ILE A 333 -17.86 23.91 -4.90
N ALA A 334 -19.07 23.57 -5.34
CA ALA A 334 -19.63 22.24 -5.13
C ALA A 334 -20.15 21.66 -6.45
N TRP A 335 -20.01 20.37 -6.57
CA TRP A 335 -20.58 19.55 -7.62
C TRP A 335 -21.31 18.37 -7.03
N GLN A 336 -22.49 18.07 -7.51
CA GLN A 336 -23.27 16.90 -7.17
C GLN A 336 -23.75 16.22 -8.44
N GLY A 337 -23.37 14.97 -8.67
CA GLY A 337 -23.78 14.21 -9.83
C GLY A 337 -22.71 13.27 -10.36
N ASP A 338 -22.90 12.86 -11.62
CA ASP A 338 -22.07 11.89 -12.30
C ASP A 338 -20.92 12.55 -13.05
N ILE A 339 -19.77 11.91 -13.05
CA ILE A 339 -18.56 12.28 -13.78
C ILE A 339 -18.04 11.03 -14.49
N ASP A 340 -17.89 11.06 -15.82
CA ASP A 340 -17.21 10.03 -16.61
C ASP A 340 -16.03 10.66 -17.31
N VAL A 341 -14.83 10.17 -17.02
CA VAL A 341 -13.57 10.68 -17.59
C VAL A 341 -12.84 9.53 -18.26
N ASN A 342 -12.50 9.71 -19.52
CA ASN A 342 -11.70 8.78 -20.31
C ASN A 342 -10.43 9.49 -20.78
N LEU A 343 -9.28 8.97 -20.37
CA LEU A 343 -7.96 9.44 -20.78
C LEU A 343 -7.24 8.34 -21.55
N SER A 344 -6.98 8.61 -22.85
CA SER A 344 -6.23 7.66 -23.68
C SER A 344 -4.71 7.75 -23.46
N SER A 345 -3.98 6.75 -23.91
CA SER A 345 -2.51 6.74 -23.93
C SER A 345 -1.91 7.88 -24.76
N GLU A 346 -2.65 8.40 -25.74
CA GLU A 346 -2.29 9.56 -26.56
C GLU A 346 -2.62 10.91 -25.90
N ARG A 347 -2.98 10.90 -24.60
CA ARG A 347 -3.41 12.07 -23.82
C ARG A 347 -4.65 12.76 -24.38
N GLN A 348 -5.52 12.03 -25.05
CA GLN A 348 -6.85 12.53 -25.41
C GLN A 348 -7.76 12.37 -24.20
N LEU A 349 -8.33 13.48 -23.73
CA LEU A 349 -9.28 13.52 -22.63
C LEU A 349 -10.70 13.68 -23.19
N VAL A 350 -11.59 12.82 -22.77
CA VAL A 350 -13.03 12.96 -22.94
C VAL A 350 -13.68 12.90 -21.57
N SER A 351 -14.40 13.94 -21.19
CA SER A 351 -15.10 14.03 -19.92
C SER A 351 -16.56 14.40 -20.13
N GLN A 352 -17.45 13.71 -19.43
CA GLN A 352 -18.87 13.99 -19.36
C GLN A 352 -19.27 14.15 -17.91
N LEU A 353 -19.88 15.28 -17.59
CA LEU A 353 -20.38 15.59 -16.27
C LEU A 353 -21.87 15.87 -16.38
N ASN A 354 -22.68 15.22 -15.55
CA ASN A 354 -24.12 15.45 -15.44
C ASN A 354 -24.46 15.72 -13.97
N GLY A 355 -24.97 16.91 -13.66
CA GLY A 355 -25.24 17.22 -12.27
C GLY A 355 -25.58 18.66 -11.99
N ASN A 356 -25.32 19.05 -10.76
CA ASN A 356 -25.56 20.35 -10.20
C ASN A 356 -24.26 20.98 -9.73
N PHE A 357 -23.88 22.10 -10.29
CA PHE A 357 -22.72 22.91 -9.91
C PHE A 357 -23.20 24.14 -9.15
N THR A 358 -22.64 24.38 -7.98
CA THR A 358 -22.95 25.55 -7.16
C THR A 358 -21.69 26.26 -6.72
N THR A 359 -21.74 27.59 -6.67
CA THR A 359 -20.68 28.40 -6.05
C THR A 359 -21.28 29.42 -5.10
N ALA A 360 -20.51 29.79 -4.07
CA ALA A 360 -20.83 30.93 -3.22
C ALA A 360 -19.66 31.92 -3.20
N ASN A 361 -20.00 33.22 -3.26
CA ASN A 361 -19.05 34.35 -3.28
C ASN A 361 -17.94 34.17 -4.30
N PHE A 362 -18.33 33.78 -5.52
CA PHE A 362 -17.40 33.55 -6.63
C PHE A 362 -16.92 34.90 -7.21
N GLN A 363 -15.61 34.98 -7.39
CA GLN A 363 -14.95 36.11 -8.05
C GLN A 363 -13.98 35.57 -9.10
N PHE A 364 -14.04 36.15 -10.28
CA PHE A 364 -13.14 35.87 -11.40
C PHE A 364 -12.59 37.17 -11.91
N ASN A 365 -11.27 37.32 -11.97
CA ASN A 365 -10.60 38.48 -12.50
C ASN A 365 -9.59 38.05 -13.57
N SER A 366 -9.74 38.52 -14.77
CA SER A 366 -8.76 38.36 -15.86
C SER A 366 -8.12 39.71 -16.18
N GLN A 367 -6.85 39.87 -15.84
CA GLN A 367 -6.10 41.10 -16.12
C GLN A 367 -5.78 41.23 -17.62
N GLU A 368 -5.57 40.10 -18.31
CA GLU A 368 -5.26 40.10 -19.75
C GLU A 368 -6.46 40.54 -20.61
N GLN A 369 -7.68 40.19 -20.19
CA GLN A 369 -8.91 40.53 -20.91
C GLN A 369 -9.66 41.71 -20.30
N ASP A 370 -9.16 42.27 -19.20
CA ASP A 370 -9.81 43.32 -18.41
C ASP A 370 -11.28 42.96 -18.06
N ILE A 371 -11.49 41.72 -17.62
CA ILE A 371 -12.82 41.19 -17.22
C ILE A 371 -12.81 40.92 -15.75
N SER A 372 -13.77 41.46 -15.04
CA SER A 372 -14.08 41.10 -13.66
C SER A 372 -15.52 40.63 -13.54
N LEU A 373 -15.71 39.45 -13.01
CA LEU A 373 -17.01 38.88 -12.73
C LEU A 373 -17.10 38.56 -11.24
N SER A 374 -18.13 39.03 -10.56
CA SER A 374 -18.43 38.58 -9.19
C SER A 374 -19.86 38.12 -9.09
N ASN A 375 -20.09 37.16 -8.22
CA ASN A 375 -21.38 36.53 -8.06
C ASN A 375 -21.55 36.03 -6.62
N ASN A 376 -22.67 36.34 -5.98
CA ASN A 376 -22.96 35.84 -4.62
C ASN A 376 -23.31 34.36 -4.63
N MET A 377 -24.13 33.93 -5.59
CA MET A 377 -24.50 32.54 -5.76
C MET A 377 -24.77 32.23 -7.23
N LEU A 378 -24.09 31.21 -7.73
CA LEU A 378 -24.33 30.65 -9.04
C LEU A 378 -24.73 29.18 -8.87
N ASN A 379 -25.85 28.82 -9.48
CA ASN A 379 -26.29 27.43 -9.54
C ASN A 379 -26.54 27.09 -11.03
N TRP A 380 -25.83 26.07 -11.49
CA TRP A 380 -26.01 25.54 -12.84
C TRP A 380 -26.35 24.07 -12.75
N ARG A 381 -27.36 23.64 -13.46
CA ARG A 381 -27.77 22.24 -13.56
C ARG A 381 -27.83 21.81 -15.00
N GLY A 382 -27.12 20.75 -15.35
CA GLY A 382 -27.09 20.27 -16.72
C GLY A 382 -25.96 19.30 -17.01
N ASP A 383 -25.57 19.26 -18.30
CA ASP A 383 -24.55 18.41 -18.85
C ASP A 383 -23.37 19.26 -19.35
N LEU A 384 -22.16 18.90 -18.92
CA LEU A 384 -20.91 19.46 -19.40
C LEU A 384 -20.10 18.38 -20.08
N ASN A 385 -19.73 18.63 -21.33
CA ASN A 385 -18.85 17.74 -22.09
C ASN A 385 -17.55 18.48 -22.40
N VAL A 386 -16.43 17.85 -22.07
CA VAL A 386 -15.10 18.38 -22.35
C VAL A 386 -14.35 17.36 -23.20
N LYS A 387 -13.83 17.80 -24.32
CA LYS A 387 -12.94 17.01 -25.18
C LYS A 387 -11.66 17.79 -25.39
N GLN A 388 -10.55 17.18 -25.08
CA GLN A 388 -9.22 17.75 -25.27
C GLN A 388 -8.34 16.76 -26.03
N ASN A 389 -7.68 17.25 -27.05
CA ASN A 389 -6.56 16.60 -27.72
C ASN A 389 -5.34 17.54 -27.71
N ALA A 390 -4.22 17.13 -28.32
CA ALA A 390 -2.98 17.90 -28.28
C ALA A 390 -3.11 19.38 -28.76
N ASN A 391 -4.09 19.68 -29.60
CA ASN A 391 -4.20 20.99 -30.29
C ASN A 391 -5.56 21.67 -30.10
N GLN A 392 -6.53 21.05 -29.49
CA GLN A 392 -7.90 21.54 -29.40
C GLN A 392 -8.56 21.19 -28.08
N LEU A 393 -9.22 22.16 -27.48
CA LEU A 393 -10.12 22.02 -26.37
C LEU A 393 -11.54 22.41 -26.84
N GLU A 394 -12.48 21.48 -26.72
CA GLU A 394 -13.89 21.68 -26.98
C GLU A 394 -14.69 21.53 -25.70
N ILE A 395 -15.47 22.53 -25.34
CA ILE A 395 -16.32 22.51 -24.14
C ILE A 395 -17.75 22.79 -24.59
N THR A 396 -18.66 21.87 -24.27
CA THR A 396 -20.09 22.02 -24.53
C THR A 396 -20.86 21.97 -23.24
N ALA A 397 -21.60 22.98 -22.87
CA ALA A 397 -22.48 23.04 -21.72
C ALA A 397 -23.93 23.17 -22.15
N ASN A 398 -24.80 22.34 -21.59
CA ASN A 398 -26.24 22.37 -21.83
C ASN A 398 -26.97 22.26 -20.48
N GLY A 399 -27.72 23.30 -20.12
CA GLY A 399 -28.35 23.30 -18.79
C GLY A 399 -29.10 24.57 -18.46
N LYS A 400 -29.51 24.67 -17.21
CA LYS A 400 -30.18 25.86 -16.65
C LYS A 400 -29.25 26.52 -15.65
N LEU A 401 -29.05 27.82 -15.86
CA LEU A 401 -28.28 28.67 -14.97
C LEU A 401 -29.21 29.52 -14.14
N LEU A 402 -29.07 29.49 -12.82
CA LEU A 402 -29.64 30.41 -11.86
C LEU A 402 -28.51 31.24 -11.27
N ASN A 403 -28.66 32.55 -11.28
CA ASN A 403 -27.63 33.47 -10.85
C ASN A 403 -28.23 34.57 -9.97
N GLU A 404 -27.65 34.78 -8.80
CA GLU A 404 -28.08 35.81 -7.85
C GLU A 404 -26.93 36.75 -7.52
N GLY A 405 -27.19 38.08 -7.64
CA GLY A 405 -26.25 39.12 -7.22
C GLY A 405 -24.97 39.14 -8.07
N HIS A 406 -25.10 39.33 -9.36
CA HIS A 406 -23.96 39.40 -10.28
C HIS A 406 -23.51 40.83 -10.55
N ASN A 407 -22.21 41.03 -10.69
CA ASN A 407 -21.58 42.20 -11.27
C ASN A 407 -20.60 41.76 -12.38
N LEU A 408 -20.74 42.31 -13.54
CA LEU A 408 -19.82 42.16 -14.66
C LEU A 408 -19.25 43.53 -15.00
N SER A 409 -17.95 43.69 -14.94
CA SER A 409 -17.27 44.91 -15.42
C SER A 409 -16.21 44.54 -16.47
N SER A 410 -16.16 45.29 -17.52
CA SER A 410 -15.12 45.22 -18.56
C SER A 410 -14.91 46.59 -19.15
N SER A 411 -13.66 47.00 -19.42
CA SER A 411 -13.35 48.26 -20.10
C SER A 411 -13.57 48.15 -21.62
N THR A 412 -13.76 46.94 -22.17
CA THR A 412 -13.77 46.65 -23.60
C THR A 412 -15.04 45.96 -24.11
N LEU A 413 -16.02 45.63 -23.25
CA LEU A 413 -17.27 44.99 -23.68
C LEU A 413 -18.26 46.01 -24.27
N ASP A 414 -18.21 46.20 -25.58
CA ASP A 414 -19.35 46.76 -26.35
C ASP A 414 -20.39 45.64 -26.52
N LEU A 415 -21.39 45.65 -25.66
CA LEU A 415 -22.58 44.80 -25.84
C LEU A 415 -23.51 45.48 -26.84
N ASN A 416 -23.38 45.18 -28.14
CA ASN A 416 -24.35 45.52 -29.18
C ASN A 416 -25.49 44.50 -29.19
#